data_f44d3d67acffaa55733acec40fed6f5f
#
_entry.id   f44d3d67acffaa55733acec40fed6f5f
#
_cell.length_a   1.000
_cell.length_b   1.000
_cell.length_c   1.000
_cell.angle_alpha   90.00
_cell.angle_beta   90.00
_cell.angle_gamma   90.00
#
_symmetry.space_group_name_H-M   'P 1'
#
loop_
_entity.id
_entity.type
_entity.pdbx_description
1 polymer ?
#
loop_
_entity_poly.entity_id
_entity_poly.type
_entity_poly.pdbx_seq_one_letter_code
_entity_poly.pdbx_strand_id
1 'polypeptide(L)'
;MVQASHRSSILNKFRQHPRVRISTPFVCALSHCQSRRWLRRPGIDLGVVYDLSIRGARVSTEAEIRPGDEVTVCLRLPKQIKPADIAVAKVRWAKDQFFGLAFTKVSPAAQNRLKKYVSIISSIAT
;
A
#
# COMPACT_ATOMS: atom_id res chain seq x y z
N MET A 1 1.28 16.75 -20.95
CA MET A 1 0.64 15.45 -21.08
C MET A 1 1.61 14.40 -21.52
N VAL A 2 2.07 14.51 -22.75
CA VAL A 2 3.07 13.56 -23.24
C VAL A 2 4.33 13.59 -22.36
N GLN A 3 4.72 14.78 -21.95
CA GLN A 3 5.91 14.90 -21.09
C GLN A 3 5.71 14.28 -19.72
N ALA A 4 4.53 14.40 -19.16
CA ALA A 4 4.25 13.80 -17.85
C ALA A 4 4.33 12.28 -17.93
N SER A 5 3.76 11.69 -18.99
CA SER A 5 3.85 10.25 -19.21
C SER A 5 5.28 9.80 -19.39
N HIS A 6 6.04 10.56 -20.18
CA HIS A 6 7.43 10.26 -20.41
C HIS A 6 8.24 10.32 -19.13
N ARG A 7 7.98 11.34 -18.30
CA ARG A 7 8.67 11.48 -17.03
C ARG A 7 8.36 10.32 -16.10
N SER A 8 7.12 9.89 -16.05
CA SER A 8 6.73 8.73 -15.26
C SER A 8 7.46 7.48 -15.70
N SER A 9 7.57 7.26 -17.00
CA SER A 9 8.29 6.13 -17.54
C SER A 9 9.74 6.14 -17.14
N ILE A 10 10.38 7.30 -17.20
CA ILE A 10 11.77 7.43 -16.82
C ILE A 10 11.96 7.09 -15.35
N LEU A 11 11.10 7.62 -14.50
CA LEU A 11 11.15 7.32 -13.08
C LEU A 11 10.99 5.84 -12.81
N ASN A 12 10.08 5.20 -13.52
CA ASN A 12 9.83 3.77 -13.34
C ASN A 12 11.04 2.92 -13.74
N LYS A 13 11.82 3.38 -14.67
CA LYS A 13 13.03 2.65 -15.08
C LYS A 13 14.04 2.53 -13.94
N PHE A 14 14.08 3.51 -13.07
CA PHE A 14 15.02 3.51 -11.95
C PHE A 14 14.48 2.83 -10.71
N ARG A 15 13.24 2.40 -10.73
CA ARG A 15 12.65 1.69 -9.60
C ARG A 15 12.84 0.20 -9.78
N GLN A 16 13.36 -0.45 -8.75
CA GLN A 16 13.42 -1.91 -8.74
C GLN A 16 12.03 -2.53 -8.73
N HIS A 17 11.06 -1.81 -8.16
CA HIS A 17 9.72 -2.32 -7.96
C HIS A 17 8.72 -1.28 -8.46
N PRO A 18 8.27 -1.42 -9.71
CA PRO A 18 7.35 -0.44 -10.28
C PRO A 18 6.06 -0.35 -9.49
N ARG A 19 5.55 0.86 -9.40
CA ARG A 19 4.22 1.10 -8.86
C ARG A 19 3.19 0.92 -9.94
N VAL A 20 2.08 0.31 -9.56
CA VAL A 20 0.95 0.12 -10.45
C VAL A 20 -0.20 0.96 -9.93
N ARG A 21 -0.73 1.82 -10.79
CA ARG A 21 -1.93 2.57 -10.47
C ARG A 21 -3.12 1.65 -10.64
N ILE A 22 -3.99 1.66 -9.65
CA ILE A 22 -5.12 0.76 -9.61
C ILE A 22 -6.33 1.45 -10.21
N SER A 23 -6.85 0.90 -11.32
CA SER A 23 -8.03 1.45 -11.96
C SER A 23 -9.28 1.24 -11.12
N THR A 24 -9.31 0.18 -10.33
CA THR A 24 -10.40 -0.09 -9.40
C THR A 24 -9.83 -0.21 -8.01
N PRO A 25 -9.82 0.90 -7.25
CA PRO A 25 -9.29 0.86 -5.89
C PRO A 25 -9.99 -0.16 -5.01
N PHE A 26 -9.26 -0.72 -4.07
CA PHE A 26 -9.82 -1.73 -3.19
C PHE A 26 -9.53 -1.41 -1.73
N VAL A 27 -10.30 -2.05 -0.84
CA VAL A 27 -10.26 -1.76 0.59
C VAL A 27 -9.08 -2.42 1.26
N CYS A 28 -8.51 -1.72 2.23
CA CYS A 28 -7.52 -2.29 3.14
C CYS A 28 -7.92 -1.96 4.57
N ALA A 29 -7.35 -2.70 5.50
CA ALA A 29 -7.54 -2.45 6.93
C ALA A 29 -6.20 -2.08 7.53
N LEU A 30 -6.22 -1.08 8.40
CA LEU A 30 -5.01 -0.55 9.02
C LEU A 30 -5.15 -0.57 10.53
N SER A 31 -4.08 -0.89 11.22
CA SER A 31 -4.04 -0.80 12.67
C SER A 31 -2.63 -0.40 13.11
N HIS A 32 -2.53 0.32 14.22
CA HIS A 32 -1.23 0.73 14.74
C HIS A 32 -0.47 -0.47 15.28
N CYS A 33 0.78 -0.60 14.89
CA CYS A 33 1.65 -1.67 15.38
C CYS A 33 1.97 -1.49 16.84
N GLN A 34 2.24 -0.27 17.23
CA GLN A 34 2.60 0.05 18.61
C GLN A 34 1.48 0.80 19.24
N SER A 35 0.41 0.09 19.50
CA SER A 35 -0.66 0.70 20.24
C SER A 35 -0.20 0.85 21.69
N ARG A 36 -0.11 2.06 22.13
CA ARG A 36 -0.04 2.32 23.56
C ARG A 36 -1.43 2.03 24.09
N ARG A 37 -1.66 0.77 24.39
CA ARG A 37 -2.98 0.25 24.65
C ARG A 37 -3.71 0.97 25.78
N TRP A 38 -2.94 1.54 26.66
CA TRP A 38 -3.52 2.29 27.78
C TRP A 38 -3.94 3.70 27.38
N LEU A 39 -3.49 4.19 26.23
CA LEU A 39 -3.86 5.50 25.71
C LEU A 39 -4.85 5.44 24.56
N ARG A 40 -4.86 4.34 23.84
CA ARG A 40 -5.68 4.20 22.64
C ARG A 40 -6.43 2.91 22.68
N ARG A 41 -7.64 2.95 22.19
CA ARG A 41 -8.36 1.72 21.96
C ARG A 41 -7.75 1.04 20.73
N PRO A 42 -7.49 -0.27 20.83
CA PRO A 42 -7.11 -1.00 19.63
C PRO A 42 -8.27 -0.90 18.66
N GLY A 43 -7.99 -0.45 17.46
CA GLY A 43 -9.01 -0.27 16.46
C GLY A 43 -8.45 -0.62 15.10
N ILE A 44 -9.34 -1.00 14.22
CA ILE A 44 -9.04 -1.22 12.83
C ILE A 44 -9.69 -0.11 12.05
N ASP A 45 -8.89 0.62 11.28
CA ASP A 45 -9.39 1.64 10.39
C ASP A 45 -9.41 1.10 8.97
N LEU A 46 -10.36 1.56 8.19
CA LEU A 46 -10.44 1.17 6.79
C LEU A 46 -9.77 2.22 5.93
N GLY A 47 -9.22 1.76 4.83
CA GLY A 47 -8.64 2.62 3.84
C GLY A 47 -8.89 2.07 2.45
N VAL A 48 -8.50 2.86 1.46
CA VAL A 48 -8.65 2.49 0.05
C VAL A 48 -7.29 2.61 -0.61
N VAL A 49 -6.88 1.57 -1.33
CA VAL A 49 -5.59 1.51 -1.99
C VAL A 49 -5.72 2.04 -3.42
N TYR A 50 -4.88 3.00 -3.77
CA TYR A 50 -4.87 3.61 -5.11
C TYR A 50 -3.65 3.25 -5.93
N ASP A 51 -2.52 3.05 -5.29
CA ASP A 51 -1.30 2.60 -5.95
C ASP A 51 -0.67 1.51 -5.11
N LEU A 52 -0.08 0.54 -5.77
CA LEU A 52 0.51 -0.59 -5.07
C LEU A 52 1.77 -1.06 -5.76
N SER A 53 2.76 -1.41 -4.97
CA SER A 53 3.95 -2.14 -5.42
C SER A 53 4.27 -3.19 -4.37
N ILE A 54 5.26 -4.02 -4.62
CA ILE A 54 5.64 -5.01 -3.62
C ILE A 54 6.33 -4.38 -2.42
N ARG A 55 6.66 -3.10 -2.49
CA ARG A 55 7.34 -2.38 -1.42
C ARG A 55 6.51 -1.34 -0.73
N GLY A 56 5.36 -1.01 -1.25
CA GLY A 56 4.57 0.03 -0.63
C GLY A 56 3.26 0.28 -1.33
N ALA A 57 2.52 1.25 -0.79
CA ALA A 57 1.21 1.59 -1.32
C ALA A 57 0.88 3.04 -1.05
N ARG A 58 0.00 3.59 -1.87
CA ARG A 58 -0.63 4.87 -1.58
C ARG A 58 -2.08 4.57 -1.22
N VAL A 59 -2.46 4.99 -0.03
CA VAL A 59 -3.80 4.71 0.48
C VAL A 59 -4.48 6.00 0.93
N SER A 60 -5.80 5.98 0.90
CA SER A 60 -6.61 7.04 1.48
C SER A 60 -7.30 6.49 2.70
N THR A 61 -7.27 7.21 3.81
CA THR A 61 -7.91 6.76 5.04
C THR A 61 -8.18 7.94 5.94
N GLU A 62 -9.18 7.77 6.81
CA GLU A 62 -9.46 8.74 7.86
C GLU A 62 -8.76 8.38 9.16
N ALA A 63 -7.96 7.34 9.16
CA ALA A 63 -7.21 6.93 10.34
C ALA A 63 -6.25 8.05 10.78
N GLU A 64 -6.07 8.16 12.08
CA GLU A 64 -5.13 9.14 12.62
C GLU A 64 -3.72 8.57 12.60
N ILE A 65 -3.09 8.68 11.46
CA ILE A 65 -1.71 8.22 11.29
C ILE A 65 -0.87 9.38 10.75
N ARG A 66 0.40 9.36 11.07
CA ARG A 66 1.34 10.43 10.74
C ARG A 66 2.61 9.84 10.15
N PRO A 67 3.35 10.63 9.36
CA PRO A 67 4.66 10.16 8.90
C PRO A 67 5.51 9.68 10.07
N GLY A 68 6.12 8.53 9.91
CA GLY A 68 6.92 7.89 10.95
C GLY A 68 6.18 6.81 11.72
N ASP A 69 4.86 6.84 11.70
CA ASP A 69 4.07 5.79 12.36
C ASP A 69 4.26 4.46 11.68
N GLU A 70 4.14 3.38 12.45
CA GLU A 70 4.15 2.03 11.92
C GLU A 70 2.76 1.43 12.08
N VAL A 71 2.27 0.84 11.01
CA VAL A 71 0.94 0.25 10.97
C VAL A 71 1.00 -1.15 10.38
N THR A 72 0.06 -1.98 10.80
CA THR A 72 -0.18 -3.26 10.16
C THR A 72 -1.25 -3.04 9.10
N VAL A 73 -1.07 -3.61 7.93
CA VAL A 73 -2.00 -3.42 6.82
C VAL A 73 -2.48 -4.76 6.31
N CYS A 74 -3.78 -4.90 6.19
CA CYS A 74 -4.38 -6.08 5.58
C CYS A 74 -4.93 -5.67 4.23
N LEU A 75 -4.33 -6.16 3.16
CA LEU A 75 -4.69 -5.82 1.79
C LEU A 75 -5.62 -6.89 1.22
N ARG A 76 -6.84 -6.50 0.90
CA ARG A 76 -7.79 -7.40 0.28
C ARG A 76 -7.64 -7.35 -1.23
N LEU A 77 -6.63 -8.06 -1.71
CA LEU A 77 -6.32 -8.07 -3.14
C LEU A 77 -7.46 -8.72 -3.92
N PRO A 78 -7.93 -8.07 -5.00
CA PRO A 78 -9.01 -8.64 -5.81
C PRO A 78 -8.66 -10.02 -6.36
N LYS A 79 -9.66 -10.89 -6.42
CA LYS A 79 -9.54 -12.22 -6.99
C LYS A 79 -8.58 -13.15 -6.24
N GLN A 80 -8.21 -12.77 -5.03
CA GLN A 80 -7.41 -13.65 -4.17
C GLN A 80 -8.24 -14.00 -2.94
N ILE A 81 -8.21 -15.27 -2.58
CA ILE A 81 -9.01 -15.76 -1.46
C ILE A 81 -8.48 -15.23 -0.15
N LYS A 82 -7.16 -15.22 0.01
CA LYS A 82 -6.53 -14.76 1.24
C LYS A 82 -5.96 -13.37 1.05
N PRO A 83 -6.13 -12.50 2.04
CA PRO A 83 -5.53 -11.17 1.96
C PRO A 83 -4.02 -11.25 2.08
N ALA A 84 -3.36 -10.18 1.67
CA ALA A 84 -1.94 -10.00 1.91
C ALA A 84 -1.79 -9.19 3.20
N ASP A 85 -1.24 -9.81 4.21
CA ASP A 85 -1.02 -9.16 5.50
C ASP A 85 0.38 -8.59 5.56
N ILE A 86 0.46 -7.27 5.70
CA ILE A 86 1.72 -6.58 5.85
C ILE A 86 1.93 -6.34 7.34
N ALA A 87 2.89 -7.05 7.91
CA ALA A 87 3.10 -6.99 9.35
C ALA A 87 3.49 -5.58 9.81
N VAL A 88 4.37 -4.93 9.08
CA VAL A 88 4.76 -3.56 9.39
C VAL A 88 4.89 -2.74 8.12
N ALA A 89 4.18 -1.63 8.08
CA ALA A 89 4.32 -0.61 7.05
C ALA A 89 4.59 0.71 7.74
N LYS A 90 5.53 1.48 7.22
CA LYS A 90 5.88 2.79 7.78
C LYS A 90 5.25 3.88 6.96
N VAL A 91 4.59 4.82 7.62
CA VAL A 91 4.01 5.97 6.95
C VAL A 91 5.14 6.91 6.57
N ARG A 92 5.33 7.13 5.28
CA ARG A 92 6.42 7.96 4.76
C ARG A 92 6.00 9.40 4.55
N TRP A 93 4.79 9.61 4.08
CA TRP A 93 4.28 10.96 3.84
C TRP A 93 2.76 10.96 3.98
N ALA A 94 2.22 12.14 4.16
CA ALA A 94 0.78 12.35 4.28
C ALA A 94 0.41 13.63 3.57
N LYS A 95 -0.70 13.60 2.83
CA LYS A 95 -1.24 14.78 2.16
C LYS A 95 -2.72 14.55 1.87
N ASP A 96 -3.58 15.40 2.42
CA ASP A 96 -5.02 15.39 2.13
C ASP A 96 -5.66 14.02 2.29
N GLN A 97 -5.42 13.37 3.41
CA GLN A 97 -5.94 12.04 3.70
C GLN A 97 -5.36 10.92 2.83
N PHE A 98 -4.37 11.25 2.02
CA PHE A 98 -3.58 10.25 1.31
C PHE A 98 -2.28 10.03 2.05
N PHE A 99 -1.85 8.79 2.08
CA PHE A 99 -0.65 8.39 2.79
C PHE A 99 0.19 7.47 1.94
N GLY A 100 1.49 7.70 1.95
CA GLY A 100 2.45 6.80 1.33
C GLY A 100 2.98 5.85 2.37
N LEU A 101 2.81 4.56 2.13
CA LEU A 101 3.25 3.50 3.05
C LEU A 101 4.41 2.75 2.44
N ALA A 102 5.44 2.52 3.23
CA ALA A 102 6.56 1.66 2.84
C ALA A 102 6.45 0.36 3.64
N PHE A 103 6.38 -0.77 2.95
CA PHE A 103 6.29 -2.07 3.61
C PHE A 103 7.68 -2.44 4.12
N THR A 104 7.82 -2.53 5.42
CA THR A 104 9.12 -2.81 6.04
C THR A 104 9.22 -4.25 6.54
N LYS A 105 8.10 -4.91 6.78
CA LYS A 105 8.10 -6.29 7.22
C LYS A 105 6.96 -7.03 6.54
N VAL A 106 7.31 -7.91 5.62
CA VAL A 106 6.35 -8.64 4.79
C VAL A 106 6.72 -10.11 4.79
N SER A 107 5.75 -10.98 5.07
CA SER A 107 5.99 -12.41 5.01
C SER A 107 6.19 -12.85 3.56
N PRO A 108 6.89 -13.98 3.32
CA PRO A 108 7.03 -14.50 1.96
C PRO A 108 5.69 -14.78 1.28
N ALA A 109 4.71 -15.25 2.03
CA ALA A 109 3.39 -15.52 1.47
C ALA A 109 2.71 -14.24 1.01
N ALA A 110 2.75 -13.19 1.83
CA ALA A 110 2.18 -11.90 1.45
C ALA A 110 2.92 -11.31 0.26
N GLN A 111 4.24 -11.43 0.24
CA GLN A 111 5.04 -10.92 -0.86
C GLN A 111 4.68 -11.60 -2.18
N ASN A 112 4.46 -12.89 -2.14
CA ASN A 112 4.04 -13.63 -3.34
C ASN A 112 2.68 -13.17 -3.84
N ARG A 113 1.75 -12.91 -2.93
CA ARG A 113 0.43 -12.40 -3.31
C ARG A 113 0.52 -11.02 -3.94
N LEU A 114 1.37 -10.16 -3.40
CA LEU A 114 1.61 -8.84 -3.96
C LEU A 114 2.21 -8.94 -5.35
N LYS A 115 3.23 -9.77 -5.52
CA LYS A 115 3.87 -9.96 -6.81
C LYS A 115 2.89 -10.43 -7.86
N LYS A 116 2.05 -11.38 -7.50
CA LYS A 116 1.06 -11.91 -8.41
C LYS A 116 0.07 -10.83 -8.85
N TYR A 117 -0.43 -10.06 -7.91
CA TYR A 117 -1.39 -8.99 -8.23
C TYR A 117 -0.77 -7.91 -9.11
N VAL A 118 0.41 -7.42 -8.73
CA VAL A 118 1.09 -6.37 -9.48
C VAL A 118 1.43 -6.85 -10.89
N SER A 119 1.85 -8.09 -11.03
CA SER A 119 2.16 -8.67 -12.32
C SER A 119 0.94 -8.72 -13.23
N ILE A 120 -0.20 -9.13 -12.70
CA ILE A 120 -1.43 -9.20 -13.48
C ILE A 120 -1.86 -7.82 -13.93
N ILE A 121 -1.84 -6.84 -13.04
CA ILE A 121 -2.26 -5.48 -13.36
C ILE A 121 -1.31 -4.84 -14.37
N SER A 122 -0.01 -5.05 -14.22
CA SER A 122 0.97 -4.53 -15.19
C SER A 122 0.74 -5.12 -16.57
N SER A 123 0.41 -6.40 -16.62
CA SER A 123 0.14 -7.11 -17.87
C SER A 123 -1.09 -6.54 -18.57
N ILE A 124 -2.13 -6.26 -17.81
CA ILE A 124 -3.36 -5.70 -18.36
C ILE A 124 -3.14 -4.27 -18.83
N ALA A 125 -2.31 -3.52 -18.11
CA ALA A 125 -2.06 -2.12 -18.43
C ALA A 125 -1.24 -1.92 -19.70
N THR A 126 -0.53 -2.96 -20.13
CA THR A 126 0.21 -2.88 -21.39
C THR A 126 -0.66 -3.35 -22.54
#